data_6aad9c98a2ffdf6ece29ec81f68adf37
#
_entry.id   6aad9c98a2ffdf6ece29ec81f68adf37
#
_cell.length_a   1.000
_cell.length_b   1.000
_cell.length_c   1.000
_cell.angle_alpha   90.00
_cell.angle_beta   90.00
_cell.angle_gamma   90.00
#
_symmetry.space_group_name_H-M   'P 1'
#
loop_
_entity.id
_entity.type
_entity.pdbx_description
1 polymer ?
#
loop_
_entity_poly.entity_id
_entity_poly.type
_entity_poly.pdbx_seq_one_letter_code
_entity_poly.pdbx_strand_id
1 'polypeptide(L)'
;MVAIGRALMSKPKVLLLDEPSLGIAPKLVNQIFVSIKNINKEKNVTIFLVEQNAKKALELADRAYVLVNGKVTIKGSGQELLKNKDIQAAYLEGGAKN
;
A
#
# COMPACT_ATOMS: atom_id res chain seq x y z
N MET A 1 5.15 -8.51 -11.98
CA MET A 1 4.50 -7.28 -12.46
C MET A 1 3.70 -7.45 -13.75
N VAL A 2 3.65 -8.67 -14.28
CA VAL A 2 2.90 -8.93 -15.51
C VAL A 2 1.41 -8.61 -15.35
N ALA A 3 0.82 -8.95 -14.20
CA ALA A 3 -0.59 -8.69 -13.96
C ALA A 3 -0.92 -7.19 -13.96
N ILE A 4 -0.02 -6.38 -13.38
CA ILE A 4 -0.21 -4.91 -13.38
C ILE A 4 -0.08 -4.36 -14.78
N GLY A 5 0.91 -4.85 -15.55
CA GLY A 5 1.10 -4.43 -16.92
C GLY A 5 -0.13 -4.71 -17.79
N ARG A 6 -0.72 -5.89 -17.62
CA ARG A 6 -1.94 -6.24 -18.36
C ARG A 6 -3.11 -5.34 -18.01
N ALA A 7 -3.27 -5.04 -16.71
CA ALA A 7 -4.32 -4.14 -16.27
C ALA A 7 -4.15 -2.76 -16.90
N LEU A 8 -2.92 -2.27 -17.01
CA LEU A 8 -2.64 -0.96 -17.58
C LEU A 8 -2.91 -0.89 -19.09
N MET A 9 -2.86 -2.02 -19.78
CA MET A 9 -3.17 -2.04 -21.21
C MET A 9 -4.61 -1.62 -21.50
N SER A 10 -5.51 -1.78 -20.55
CA SER A 10 -6.90 -1.34 -20.69
C SER A 10 -7.10 0.15 -20.37
N LYS A 11 -6.03 0.85 -19.99
CA LYS A 11 -6.03 2.27 -19.64
C LYS A 11 -7.07 2.62 -18.57
N PRO A 12 -7.02 1.96 -17.40
CA PRO A 12 -8.02 2.18 -16.36
C PRO A 12 -7.86 3.54 -15.73
N LYS A 13 -8.95 4.06 -15.15
CA LYS A 13 -8.91 5.25 -14.31
C LYS A 13 -8.62 4.89 -12.85
N VAL A 14 -9.01 3.68 -12.45
CA VAL A 14 -8.80 3.12 -11.11
C VAL A 14 -8.20 1.75 -11.25
N LEU A 15 -7.16 1.48 -10.46
CA LEU A 15 -6.49 0.20 -10.43
C LEU A 15 -6.59 -0.37 -9.02
N LEU A 16 -7.13 -1.58 -8.90
CA LEU A 16 -7.25 -2.28 -7.62
C LEU A 16 -6.11 -3.28 -7.49
N LEU A 17 -5.34 -3.16 -6.41
CA LEU A 17 -4.22 -4.06 -6.14
C LEU A 17 -4.41 -4.68 -4.76
N ASP A 18 -4.52 -6.01 -4.72
CA ASP A 18 -4.73 -6.76 -3.49
C ASP A 18 -3.45 -7.48 -3.13
N GLU A 19 -2.80 -7.00 -2.08
CA GLU A 19 -1.56 -7.54 -1.53
C GLU A 19 -0.49 -7.82 -2.59
N PRO A 20 -0.12 -6.79 -3.38
CA PRO A 20 0.81 -7.01 -4.49
C PRO A 20 2.20 -7.47 -4.06
N SER A 21 2.59 -7.26 -2.79
CA SER A 21 3.89 -7.70 -2.29
C SER A 21 3.87 -9.10 -1.69
N LEU A 22 2.69 -9.74 -1.60
CA LEU A 22 2.57 -11.06 -0.99
C LEU A 22 3.36 -12.09 -1.79
N GLY A 23 4.20 -12.86 -1.11
CA GLY A 23 4.99 -13.90 -1.74
C GLY A 23 6.19 -13.40 -2.54
N ILE A 24 6.46 -12.10 -2.52
CA ILE A 24 7.58 -11.50 -3.25
C ILE A 24 8.82 -11.43 -2.35
N ALA A 25 9.99 -11.74 -2.90
CA ALA A 25 11.24 -11.63 -2.16
C ALA A 25 11.45 -10.20 -1.63
N PRO A 26 11.92 -10.04 -0.39
CA PRO A 26 12.10 -8.71 0.21
C PRO A 26 12.90 -7.73 -0.66
N LYS A 27 13.88 -8.22 -1.39
CA LYS A 27 14.68 -7.39 -2.29
C LYS A 27 13.85 -6.71 -3.37
N LEU A 28 12.76 -7.34 -3.77
CA LEU A 28 11.94 -6.87 -4.89
C LEU A 28 10.74 -6.05 -4.43
N VAL A 29 10.42 -6.07 -3.14
CA VAL A 29 9.24 -5.37 -2.61
C VAL A 29 9.33 -3.86 -2.88
N ASN A 30 10.48 -3.25 -2.65
CA ASN A 30 10.66 -1.82 -2.90
C ASN A 30 10.41 -1.47 -4.36
N GLN A 31 10.86 -2.31 -5.28
CA GLN A 31 10.65 -2.08 -6.71
C GLN A 31 9.17 -2.08 -7.07
N ILE A 32 8.40 -2.98 -6.45
CA ILE A 32 6.97 -3.04 -6.67
C ILE A 32 6.30 -1.75 -6.21
N PHE A 33 6.62 -1.28 -5.01
CA PHE A 33 6.01 -0.05 -4.48
C PHE A 33 6.43 1.19 -5.25
N VAL A 34 7.68 1.25 -5.72
CA VAL A 34 8.13 2.33 -6.60
C VAL A 34 7.34 2.32 -7.90
N SER A 35 7.13 1.14 -8.49
CA SER A 35 6.34 1.00 -9.71
C SER A 35 4.91 1.49 -9.52
N ILE A 36 4.28 1.13 -8.39
CA ILE A 36 2.92 1.57 -8.06
C ILE A 36 2.87 3.09 -7.96
N LYS A 37 3.82 3.69 -7.29
CA LYS A 37 3.89 5.15 -7.14
C LYS A 37 4.02 5.83 -8.50
N ASN A 38 4.88 5.30 -9.35
CA ASN A 38 5.11 5.86 -10.68
C ASN A 38 3.85 5.78 -11.55
N ILE A 39 3.13 4.65 -11.49
CA ILE A 39 1.88 4.50 -12.23
C ILE A 39 0.87 5.57 -11.78
N ASN A 40 0.75 5.77 -10.49
CA ASN A 40 -0.17 6.78 -9.96
C ASN A 40 0.20 8.18 -10.47
N LYS A 41 1.49 8.54 -10.40
CA LYS A 41 1.93 9.88 -10.77
C LYS A 41 1.97 10.10 -12.28
N GLU A 42 2.58 9.17 -13.01
CA GLU A 42 2.84 9.35 -14.43
C GLU A 42 1.65 9.05 -15.32
N LYS A 43 0.86 8.04 -14.94
CA LYS A 43 -0.30 7.61 -15.72
C LYS A 43 -1.59 8.22 -15.21
N ASN A 44 -1.53 8.96 -14.12
CA ASN A 44 -2.70 9.60 -13.52
C ASN A 44 -3.81 8.59 -13.19
N VAL A 45 -3.41 7.42 -12.72
CA VAL A 45 -4.32 6.33 -12.33
C VAL A 45 -4.53 6.38 -10.82
N THR A 46 -5.79 6.39 -10.38
CA THR A 46 -6.10 6.25 -8.96
C THR A 46 -5.87 4.81 -8.55
N ILE A 47 -5.11 4.59 -7.49
CA ILE A 47 -4.79 3.24 -7.04
C ILE A 47 -5.43 2.97 -5.69
N PHE A 48 -6.20 1.90 -5.61
CA PHE A 48 -6.74 1.36 -4.38
C PHE A 48 -5.90 0.15 -3.99
N LEU A 49 -5.13 0.29 -2.93
CA LEU A 49 -4.15 -0.71 -2.52
C LEU A 49 -4.56 -1.37 -1.21
N VAL A 50 -4.64 -2.70 -1.22
CA VAL A 50 -4.82 -3.48 0.00
C VAL A 50 -3.48 -4.15 0.31
N GLU A 51 -2.93 -3.89 1.50
CA GLU A 51 -1.59 -4.37 1.80
C GLU A 51 -1.43 -4.62 3.31
N GLN A 52 -0.75 -5.70 3.66
CA GLN A 52 -0.38 -6.00 5.04
C GLN A 52 0.95 -5.36 5.42
N ASN A 53 1.79 -5.05 4.46
CA ASN A 53 3.04 -4.35 4.70
C ASN A 53 2.73 -2.88 4.99
N ALA A 54 2.36 -2.62 6.24
CA ALA A 54 1.82 -1.32 6.64
C ALA A 54 2.78 -0.16 6.39
N LYS A 55 4.05 -0.33 6.74
CA LYS A 55 5.02 0.73 6.57
C LYS A 55 5.12 1.16 5.11
N LYS A 56 5.27 0.21 4.21
CA LYS A 56 5.40 0.49 2.78
C LYS A 56 4.13 1.12 2.22
N ALA A 57 2.97 0.59 2.60
CA ALA A 57 1.70 1.12 2.14
C ALA A 57 1.50 2.56 2.60
N LEU A 58 1.80 2.87 3.86
CA LEU A 58 1.62 4.21 4.41
C LEU A 58 2.60 5.23 3.82
N GLU A 59 3.82 4.80 3.53
CA GLU A 59 4.81 5.67 2.88
C GLU A 59 4.34 6.11 1.50
N LEU A 60 3.58 5.27 0.84
CA LEU A 60 3.10 5.48 -0.52
C LEU A 60 1.77 6.23 -0.56
N ALA A 61 0.89 5.98 0.39
CA ALA A 61 -0.51 6.37 0.33
C ALA A 61 -0.74 7.87 0.55
N ASP A 62 -1.65 8.44 -0.20
CA ASP A 62 -2.19 9.78 0.08
C ASP A 62 -3.21 9.70 1.22
N ARG A 63 -4.08 8.67 1.18
CA ARG A 63 -5.06 8.39 2.22
C ARG A 63 -4.98 6.92 2.58
N ALA A 64 -5.22 6.62 3.85
CA ALA A 64 -5.18 5.24 4.32
C ALA A 64 -6.26 4.97 5.35
N TYR A 65 -6.67 3.71 5.40
CA TYR A 65 -7.67 3.21 6.33
C TYR A 65 -7.13 1.93 6.96
N VAL A 66 -7.19 1.85 8.29
CA VAL A 66 -6.80 0.63 8.99
C VAL A 66 -8.06 -0.14 9.34
N LEU A 67 -8.14 -1.39 8.89
CA LEU A 67 -9.27 -2.25 9.14
C LEU A 67 -8.90 -3.31 10.17
N VAL A 68 -9.78 -3.49 11.15
CA VAL A 68 -9.67 -4.56 12.12
C VAL A 68 -11.02 -5.25 12.17
N ASN A 69 -11.03 -6.56 11.91
CA ASN A 69 -12.26 -7.35 11.88
C ASN A 69 -13.32 -6.75 10.95
N GLY A 70 -12.87 -6.28 9.78
CA GLY A 70 -13.77 -5.73 8.77
C GLY A 70 -14.28 -4.32 9.03
N LYS A 71 -13.79 -3.66 10.09
CA LYS A 71 -14.21 -2.30 10.43
C LYS A 71 -13.05 -1.34 10.34
N VAL A 72 -13.30 -0.13 9.82
CA VAL A 72 -12.32 0.93 9.80
C VAL A 72 -12.15 1.46 11.22
N THR A 73 -10.94 1.33 11.77
CA THR A 73 -10.63 1.79 13.12
C THR A 73 -9.90 3.13 13.12
N ILE A 74 -9.03 3.34 12.15
CA ILE A 74 -8.24 4.57 12.03
C ILE A 74 -8.21 4.97 10.56
N LYS A 75 -8.29 6.27 10.29
CA LYS A 75 -8.18 6.81 8.93
C LYS A 75 -7.41 8.12 8.94
N GLY A 76 -6.78 8.44 7.83
CA GLY A 76 -6.04 9.69 7.69
C GLY A 76 -5.12 9.64 6.48
N SER A 77 -4.22 10.60 6.39
CA SER A 77 -3.20 10.56 5.36
C SER A 77 -2.16 9.50 5.72
N GLY A 78 -1.41 9.03 4.72
CA GLY A 78 -0.32 8.09 4.98
C GLY A 78 0.66 8.64 5.99
N GLN A 79 1.03 9.91 5.85
CA GLN A 79 1.98 10.55 6.75
C GLN A 79 1.45 10.66 8.19
N GLU A 80 0.18 11.00 8.35
CA GLU A 80 -0.44 11.05 9.67
C GLU A 80 -0.40 9.69 10.37
N LEU A 81 -0.70 8.64 9.62
CA LEU A 81 -0.73 7.29 10.19
C LEU A 81 0.68 6.76 10.48
N LEU A 82 1.68 7.14 9.71
CA LEU A 82 3.07 6.79 10.00
C LEU A 82 3.54 7.37 11.34
N LYS A 83 3.01 8.52 11.73
CA LYS A 83 3.35 9.19 12.98
C LYS A 83 2.48 8.77 14.15
N ASN A 84 1.42 8.02 13.89
CA ASN A 84 0.50 7.58 14.93
C ASN A 84 1.17 6.51 15.80
N LYS A 85 1.21 6.74 17.12
CA LYS A 85 1.92 5.85 18.04
C LYS A 85 1.28 4.46 18.14
N ASP A 86 -0.04 4.40 18.05
CA ASP A 86 -0.74 3.12 18.08
C ASP A 86 -0.43 2.29 16.85
N ILE A 87 -0.37 2.94 15.69
CA ILE A 87 0.02 2.30 14.44
C ILE A 87 1.45 1.81 14.51
N GLN A 88 2.36 2.65 15.00
CA GLN A 88 3.77 2.27 15.14
C GLN A 88 3.92 1.04 16.03
N ALA A 89 3.24 1.02 17.16
CA ALA A 89 3.33 -0.09 18.10
C ALA A 89 2.74 -1.38 17.53
N ALA A 90 1.60 -1.27 16.84
CA ALA A 90 0.88 -2.45 16.35
C ALA A 90 1.43 -2.99 15.04
N TYR A 91 1.87 -2.13 14.13
CA TYR A 91 2.16 -2.53 12.76
C TYR A 91 3.57 -2.20 12.27
N LEU A 92 4.24 -1.21 12.85
CA LEU A 92 5.52 -0.74 12.32
C LEU A 92 6.72 -1.19 13.17
N GLU A 93 6.55 -1.26 14.48
CA GLU A 93 7.62 -1.63 15.40
C GLU A 93 7.32 -2.94 16.12
N GLY A 94 6.32 -2.90 16.98
CA GLY A 94 5.98 -4.06 17.81
C GLY A 94 5.58 -5.26 16.99
N GLY A 95 4.76 -5.07 15.98
CA GLY A 95 4.30 -6.14 15.10
C GLY A 95 5.42 -6.77 14.31
N ALA A 96 6.39 -5.97 13.90
CA ALA A 96 7.48 -6.45 13.08
C ALA A 96 8.43 -7.41 13.82
N LYS A 97 8.39 -7.40 15.12
CA LYS A 97 9.27 -8.25 15.94
C LYS A 97 8.67 -9.61 16.23
N ASN A 98 7.44 -9.80 15.91
CA ASN A 98 6.74 -11.05 16.22
C ASN A 98 6.49 -11.90 14.97
#